data_bcdb461a4c2bd620f116bcc3419fdae8
#
_entry.id   bcdb461a4c2bd620f116bcc3419fdae8
#
_cell.length_a   1.000
_cell.length_b   1.000
_cell.length_c   1.000
_cell.angle_alpha   90.00
_cell.angle_beta   90.00
_cell.angle_gamma   90.00
#
_symmetry.space_group_name_H-M   'P 1'
#
loop_
_entity.id
_entity.type
_entity.pdbx_description
1 polymer ?
#
loop_
_entity_poly.entity_id
_entity_poly.type
_entity_poly.pdbx_seq_one_letter_code
_entity_poly.pdbx_strand_id
1 'polypeptide(L)'
;MSNLDVGIVGLPNVGKSTLFNAITKAGAEAANYPFCTIEPNVGVVDVPDARLAVLHEMYQSKKTTPASVRFVDIAGLVAGASKGEGLGNKFLEHIRQVDAIAHVVRCFEDTNITHVAATIDPVRDIETILTELCLADLEVLEKRIMKLAKLAKSGSKEAKAEDEVLRRIKACLEEGKSARSLELTEDELSLIREMNFLTLKPMLYVANVAEDEAAKDGAGNAHVAAVRDYAAKEGSEVVVVSARVESEIAELDTEDAKSFLEELGLTESGLDRLIKAAFELLGLLTFLTAGPDECRAWTIVRGTTAPKAAGKIHSDIERGFIRAEIVNYDDLVAAGSTAAAREKGQVRLEGKDYVMQDGDVTYFRFNV
;
A
#
# COMPACT_ATOMS: atom_id res chain seq x y z
N MET A 1 1.33 -5.80 16.48
CA MET A 1 1.70 -4.78 15.48
C MET A 1 0.43 -4.42 14.76
N SER A 2 0.10 -3.12 14.62
CA SER A 2 -1.03 -2.66 13.81
C SER A 2 -0.85 -3.14 12.37
N ASN A 3 -1.92 -3.57 11.75
CA ASN A 3 -1.93 -3.80 10.31
C ASN A 3 -1.69 -2.43 9.64
N LEU A 4 -0.94 -2.41 8.55
CA LEU A 4 -0.76 -1.21 7.75
C LEU A 4 -1.94 -1.08 6.79
N ASP A 5 -2.48 0.14 6.69
CA ASP A 5 -3.70 0.44 5.97
C ASP A 5 -3.44 1.39 4.79
N VAL A 6 -4.11 1.13 3.67
CA VAL A 6 -4.12 2.01 2.50
C VAL A 6 -5.46 2.72 2.41
N GLY A 7 -5.45 4.04 2.52
CA GLY A 7 -6.65 4.86 2.36
C GLY A 7 -6.96 5.10 0.87
N ILE A 8 -8.17 4.77 0.45
CA ILE A 8 -8.65 5.11 -0.90
C ILE A 8 -9.29 6.49 -0.85
N VAL A 9 -8.72 7.44 -1.59
CA VAL A 9 -9.21 8.81 -1.68
C VAL A 9 -9.55 9.18 -3.12
N GLY A 10 -10.38 10.18 -3.31
CA GLY A 10 -10.73 10.72 -4.62
C GLY A 10 -11.90 11.68 -4.54
N LEU A 11 -12.03 12.54 -5.53
CA LEU A 11 -13.17 13.44 -5.68
C LEU A 11 -14.47 12.64 -5.93
N PRO A 12 -15.65 13.24 -5.74
CA PRO A 12 -16.90 12.58 -6.09
C PRO A 12 -16.94 12.16 -7.57
N ASN A 13 -17.57 11.02 -7.85
CA ASN A 13 -17.82 10.50 -9.20
C ASN A 13 -16.55 10.11 -10.02
N VAL A 14 -15.42 9.84 -9.35
CA VAL A 14 -14.21 9.33 -10.00
C VAL A 14 -14.17 7.79 -10.11
N GLY A 15 -15.18 7.08 -9.56
CA GLY A 15 -15.24 5.62 -9.52
C GLY A 15 -14.74 5.00 -8.23
N LYS A 16 -14.41 5.82 -7.20
CA LYS A 16 -13.87 5.37 -5.91
C LYS A 16 -14.72 4.28 -5.23
N SER A 17 -16.03 4.52 -5.10
CA SER A 17 -16.95 3.56 -4.44
C SER A 17 -17.12 2.27 -5.25
N THR A 18 -17.12 2.35 -6.58
CA THR A 18 -17.16 1.17 -7.45
C THR A 18 -15.93 0.31 -7.25
N LEU A 19 -14.74 0.93 -7.25
CA LEU A 19 -13.47 0.25 -7.00
C LEU A 19 -13.43 -0.36 -5.60
N PHE A 20 -13.85 0.38 -4.57
CA PHE A 20 -13.86 -0.13 -3.20
C PHE A 20 -14.84 -1.31 -3.03
N ASN A 21 -16.00 -1.27 -3.70
CA ASN A 21 -16.95 -2.39 -3.69
C ASN A 21 -16.34 -3.64 -4.37
N ALA A 22 -15.59 -3.48 -5.46
CA ALA A 22 -14.87 -4.59 -6.09
C ALA A 22 -13.82 -5.19 -5.12
N ILE A 23 -13.06 -4.34 -4.43
CA ILE A 23 -12.10 -4.75 -3.39
C ILE A 23 -12.81 -5.55 -2.29
N THR A 24 -13.91 -5.04 -1.75
CA THR A 24 -14.62 -5.70 -0.64
C THR A 24 -15.26 -7.02 -1.05
N LYS A 25 -15.73 -7.16 -2.28
CA LYS A 25 -16.26 -8.42 -2.80
C LYS A 25 -15.16 -9.46 -2.99
N ALA A 26 -14.05 -9.09 -3.59
CA ALA A 26 -12.87 -9.96 -3.69
C ALA A 26 -12.35 -10.40 -2.30
N GLY A 27 -12.45 -9.53 -1.29
CA GLY A 27 -12.08 -9.83 0.09
C GLY A 27 -13.09 -10.67 0.86
N ALA A 28 -14.36 -10.73 0.44
CA ALA A 28 -15.37 -11.53 1.14
C ALA A 28 -15.07 -13.04 1.08
N GLU A 29 -14.41 -13.51 0.04
CA GLU A 29 -13.90 -14.87 -0.07
C GLU A 29 -12.71 -15.13 0.88
N ALA A 30 -11.97 -14.07 1.23
CA ALA A 30 -10.83 -14.11 2.16
C ALA A 30 -11.24 -14.04 3.65
N ALA A 31 -12.54 -13.90 3.98
CA ALA A 31 -13.08 -13.70 5.34
C ALA A 31 -12.88 -14.88 6.32
N ASN A 32 -12.09 -15.90 5.96
CA ASN A 32 -11.69 -17.00 6.84
C ASN A 32 -10.49 -16.67 7.77
N TYR A 33 -10.09 -15.37 7.86
CA TYR A 33 -9.06 -14.98 8.82
C TYR A 33 -9.61 -14.96 10.24
N PRO A 34 -9.09 -15.79 11.16
CA PRO A 34 -9.42 -15.67 12.56
C PRO A 34 -8.99 -14.29 13.07
N PHE A 35 -9.91 -13.57 13.71
CA PHE A 35 -9.76 -12.20 14.27
C PHE A 35 -10.01 -11.02 13.34
N CYS A 36 -10.58 -11.19 12.14
CA CYS A 36 -11.05 -10.06 11.35
C CYS A 36 -12.42 -9.59 11.87
N THR A 37 -12.46 -8.49 12.60
CA THR A 37 -13.72 -7.74 12.83
C THR A 37 -14.10 -7.07 11.51
N ILE A 38 -15.34 -7.26 11.07
CA ILE A 38 -15.90 -6.55 9.92
C ILE A 38 -16.09 -5.09 10.37
N GLU A 39 -15.13 -4.24 10.04
CA GLU A 39 -15.25 -2.80 10.24
C GLU A 39 -15.93 -2.19 9.00
N PRO A 40 -16.95 -1.34 9.17
CA PRO A 40 -17.54 -0.64 8.03
C PRO A 40 -16.46 0.20 7.34
N ASN A 41 -16.44 0.19 6.02
CA ASN A 41 -15.48 0.90 5.16
C ASN A 41 -14.03 0.33 5.19
N VAL A 42 -13.82 -0.91 5.61
CA VAL A 42 -12.53 -1.62 5.49
C VAL A 42 -12.70 -2.85 4.61
N GLY A 43 -11.89 -2.95 3.56
CA GLY A 43 -11.74 -4.12 2.72
C GLY A 43 -10.41 -4.81 2.99
N VAL A 44 -10.43 -6.11 3.26
CA VAL A 44 -9.21 -6.93 3.38
C VAL A 44 -9.15 -7.84 2.18
N VAL A 45 -8.04 -7.81 1.44
CA VAL A 45 -7.88 -8.60 0.22
C VAL A 45 -6.57 -9.34 0.24
N ASP A 46 -6.59 -10.51 -0.39
CA ASP A 46 -5.40 -11.34 -0.56
C ASP A 46 -4.45 -10.71 -1.58
N VAL A 47 -3.16 -10.78 -1.28
CA VAL A 47 -2.10 -10.38 -2.23
C VAL A 47 -1.85 -11.55 -3.18
N PRO A 48 -2.07 -11.37 -4.49
CA PRO A 48 -1.80 -12.41 -5.47
C PRO A 48 -0.34 -12.84 -5.46
N ASP A 49 -0.07 -14.10 -5.17
CA ASP A 49 1.28 -14.67 -5.12
C ASP A 49 1.32 -16.06 -5.74
N ALA A 50 1.79 -16.13 -6.99
CA ALA A 50 1.89 -17.38 -7.74
C ALA A 50 2.83 -18.41 -7.08
N ARG A 51 3.75 -17.96 -6.23
CA ARG A 51 4.69 -18.84 -5.52
C ARG A 51 3.98 -19.82 -4.59
N LEU A 52 2.84 -19.42 -4.02
CA LEU A 52 2.06 -20.30 -3.14
C LEU A 52 1.48 -21.50 -3.85
N ALA A 53 1.01 -21.35 -5.10
CA ALA A 53 0.50 -22.46 -5.89
C ALA A 53 1.58 -23.49 -6.18
N VAL A 54 2.79 -23.04 -6.57
CA VAL A 54 3.94 -23.91 -6.81
C VAL A 54 4.37 -24.65 -5.54
N LEU A 55 4.43 -23.94 -4.40
CA LEU A 55 4.77 -24.58 -3.12
C LEU A 55 3.67 -25.56 -2.67
N HIS A 56 2.41 -25.26 -2.92
CA HIS A 56 1.30 -26.17 -2.64
C HIS A 56 1.47 -27.48 -3.38
N GLU A 57 1.76 -27.44 -4.67
CA GLU A 57 2.00 -28.66 -5.47
C GLU A 57 3.26 -29.39 -5.00
N MET A 58 4.35 -28.67 -4.71
CA MET A 58 5.63 -29.27 -4.29
C MET A 58 5.51 -30.01 -2.94
N TYR A 59 4.79 -29.46 -2.00
CA TYR A 59 4.64 -30.01 -0.65
C TYR A 59 3.35 -30.82 -0.45
N GLN A 60 2.46 -30.85 -1.45
CA GLN A 60 1.13 -31.48 -1.37
C GLN A 60 0.38 -30.99 -0.12
N SER A 61 0.45 -29.68 0.12
CA SER A 61 -0.10 -29.06 1.33
C SER A 61 -1.64 -29.13 1.34
N LYS A 62 -2.23 -29.23 2.54
CA LYS A 62 -3.68 -29.24 2.68
C LYS A 62 -4.32 -27.87 2.46
N LYS A 63 -3.54 -26.80 2.64
CA LYS A 63 -4.02 -25.42 2.63
C LYS A 63 -2.95 -24.46 2.14
N THR A 64 -3.38 -23.39 1.46
CA THR A 64 -2.58 -22.20 1.18
C THR A 64 -3.18 -21.00 1.89
N THR A 65 -2.32 -20.10 2.40
CA THR A 65 -2.76 -18.85 3.01
C THR A 65 -1.90 -17.71 2.46
N PRO A 66 -2.47 -16.83 1.63
CA PRO A 66 -1.75 -15.70 1.06
C PRO A 66 -1.50 -14.59 2.11
N ALA A 67 -0.65 -13.63 1.77
CA ALA A 67 -0.57 -12.36 2.47
C ALA A 67 -1.83 -11.54 2.18
N SER A 68 -2.11 -10.55 3.02
CA SER A 68 -3.26 -9.67 2.81
C SER A 68 -2.88 -8.21 3.01
N VAL A 69 -3.64 -7.32 2.35
CA VAL A 69 -3.56 -5.88 2.53
C VAL A 69 -4.93 -5.32 2.88
N ARG A 70 -4.96 -4.26 3.68
CA ARG A 70 -6.20 -3.59 4.10
C ARG A 70 -6.36 -2.28 3.34
N PHE A 71 -7.54 -2.10 2.77
CA PHE A 71 -7.97 -0.85 2.16
C PHE A 71 -9.08 -0.22 3.00
N VAL A 72 -9.00 1.09 3.19
CA VAL A 72 -9.98 1.89 3.94
C VAL A 72 -10.64 2.88 2.99
N ASP A 73 -11.97 2.82 2.85
CA ASP A 73 -12.70 3.82 2.08
C ASP A 73 -12.77 5.12 2.86
N ILE A 74 -12.08 6.14 2.37
CA ILE A 74 -12.11 7.47 2.94
C ILE A 74 -13.15 8.29 2.18
N ALA A 75 -14.17 8.78 2.89
CA ALA A 75 -15.25 9.56 2.31
C ALA A 75 -14.71 10.72 1.46
N GLY A 76 -15.33 10.94 0.29
CA GLY A 76 -14.81 11.88 -0.70
C GLY A 76 -14.65 13.31 -0.18
N LEU A 77 -13.58 13.95 -0.61
CA LEU A 77 -13.28 15.34 -0.31
C LEU A 77 -14.22 16.26 -1.14
N VAL A 78 -14.74 17.30 -0.51
CA VAL A 78 -15.28 18.48 -1.18
C VAL A 78 -14.29 19.62 -1.00
N ALA A 79 -14.00 20.38 -2.05
CA ALA A 79 -13.08 21.53 -1.99
C ALA A 79 -13.46 22.47 -0.81
N GLY A 80 -12.47 22.95 -0.07
CA GLY A 80 -12.66 23.75 1.14
C GLY A 80 -12.75 22.97 2.45
N ALA A 81 -12.36 21.69 2.43
CA ALA A 81 -12.40 20.80 3.59
C ALA A 81 -11.56 21.28 4.77
N SER A 82 -10.42 21.92 4.49
CA SER A 82 -9.52 22.47 5.52
C SER A 82 -10.06 23.73 6.20
N LYS A 83 -11.01 24.43 5.57
CA LYS A 83 -11.64 25.66 6.11
C LYS A 83 -13.05 25.44 6.64
N GLY A 84 -13.62 24.25 6.46
CA GLY A 84 -15.02 23.95 6.72
C GLY A 84 -15.27 23.25 8.04
N GLU A 85 -16.42 23.51 8.61
CA GLU A 85 -16.97 22.77 9.73
C GLU A 85 -17.47 21.40 9.25
N GLY A 86 -17.05 20.31 9.92
CA GLY A 86 -17.70 19.00 9.83
C GLY A 86 -17.02 17.97 8.91
N LEU A 87 -17.48 17.75 7.69
CA LEU A 87 -17.07 16.61 6.83
C LEU A 87 -15.60 16.67 6.38
N GLY A 88 -15.06 17.86 6.13
CA GLY A 88 -13.66 18.02 5.71
C GLY A 88 -12.65 17.65 6.78
N ASN A 89 -12.91 18.01 8.02
CA ASN A 89 -12.04 17.65 9.16
C ASN A 89 -12.03 16.12 9.36
N LYS A 90 -13.16 15.44 9.21
CA LYS A 90 -13.24 13.97 9.28
C LYS A 90 -12.45 13.29 8.16
N PHE A 91 -12.49 13.83 6.96
CA PHE A 91 -11.68 13.33 5.84
C PHE A 91 -10.18 13.39 6.17
N LEU A 92 -9.69 14.53 6.64
CA LEU A 92 -8.29 14.70 7.02
C LEU A 92 -7.90 13.80 8.21
N GLU A 93 -8.81 13.62 9.16
CA GLU A 93 -8.61 12.71 10.29
C GLU A 93 -8.48 11.25 9.83
N HIS A 94 -9.33 10.79 8.91
CA HIS A 94 -9.23 9.44 8.36
C HIS A 94 -7.92 9.24 7.58
N ILE A 95 -7.47 10.24 6.80
CA ILE A 95 -6.16 10.16 6.13
C ILE A 95 -5.03 10.07 7.15
N ARG A 96 -5.12 10.72 8.30
CA ARG A 96 -4.09 10.60 9.36
C ARG A 96 -3.95 9.18 9.89
N GLN A 97 -5.03 8.40 9.88
CA GLN A 97 -5.07 7.04 10.45
C GLN A 97 -4.48 5.97 9.53
N VAL A 98 -4.44 6.20 8.21
CA VAL A 98 -3.88 5.24 7.25
C VAL A 98 -2.38 5.46 7.03
N ASP A 99 -1.68 4.44 6.53
CA ASP A 99 -0.22 4.45 6.35
C ASP A 99 0.20 4.89 4.96
N ALA A 100 -0.65 4.66 3.95
CA ALA A 100 -0.44 5.07 2.57
C ALA A 100 -1.77 5.50 1.92
N ILE A 101 -1.70 6.15 0.77
CA ILE A 101 -2.85 6.70 0.05
C ILE A 101 -2.89 6.13 -1.38
N ALA A 102 -4.03 5.56 -1.76
CA ALA A 102 -4.39 5.26 -3.15
C ALA A 102 -5.34 6.34 -3.65
N HIS A 103 -4.85 7.25 -4.49
CA HIS A 103 -5.60 8.38 -4.98
C HIS A 103 -6.26 8.05 -6.33
N VAL A 104 -7.57 7.81 -6.31
CA VAL A 104 -8.36 7.49 -7.50
C VAL A 104 -8.65 8.76 -8.29
N VAL A 105 -8.28 8.75 -9.57
CA VAL A 105 -8.40 9.89 -10.48
C VAL A 105 -9.19 9.47 -11.70
N ARG A 106 -10.15 10.29 -12.12
CA ARG A 106 -10.99 10.03 -13.29
C ARG A 106 -10.23 10.32 -14.58
N CYS A 107 -10.03 9.29 -15.39
CA CYS A 107 -9.40 9.36 -16.71
C CYS A 107 -10.32 8.83 -17.84
N PHE A 108 -11.63 8.72 -17.58
CA PHE A 108 -12.62 8.25 -18.55
C PHE A 108 -13.66 9.33 -18.83
N GLU A 109 -14.21 9.34 -20.03
CA GLU A 109 -15.34 10.19 -20.41
C GLU A 109 -16.63 9.39 -20.33
N ASP A 110 -17.64 9.94 -19.63
CA ASP A 110 -19.00 9.42 -19.58
C ASP A 110 -19.97 10.59 -19.40
N THR A 111 -20.83 10.79 -20.41
CA THR A 111 -21.81 11.86 -20.42
C THR A 111 -22.94 11.72 -19.39
N ASN A 112 -23.13 10.48 -18.87
CA ASN A 112 -24.13 10.19 -17.86
C ASN A 112 -23.61 10.42 -16.42
N ILE A 113 -22.30 10.59 -16.27
CA ILE A 113 -21.65 10.80 -14.96
C ILE A 113 -21.13 12.23 -14.90
N THR A 114 -21.83 13.07 -14.14
CA THR A 114 -21.44 14.48 -13.97
C THR A 114 -20.12 14.57 -13.18
N HIS A 115 -19.14 15.31 -13.72
CA HIS A 115 -17.94 15.67 -12.98
C HIS A 115 -18.21 16.93 -12.13
N VAL A 116 -17.62 16.99 -10.91
CA VAL A 116 -17.82 18.12 -9.97
C VAL A 116 -17.42 19.46 -10.58
N ALA A 117 -16.40 19.49 -11.46
CA ALA A 117 -15.89 20.69 -12.11
C ALA A 117 -16.35 20.85 -13.58
N ALA A 118 -17.40 20.13 -14.01
CA ALA A 118 -17.94 20.12 -15.36
C ALA A 118 -17.01 19.63 -16.48
N THR A 119 -15.70 19.64 -16.29
CA THR A 119 -14.69 19.13 -17.24
C THR A 119 -13.79 18.10 -16.55
N ILE A 120 -13.31 17.11 -17.29
CA ILE A 120 -12.35 16.12 -16.80
C ILE A 120 -10.96 16.73 -16.92
N ASP A 121 -10.29 16.86 -15.79
CA ASP A 121 -8.90 17.32 -15.68
C ASP A 121 -8.27 16.63 -14.47
N PRO A 122 -7.62 15.49 -14.68
CA PRO A 122 -7.09 14.68 -13.59
C PRO A 122 -5.99 15.40 -12.79
N VAL A 123 -5.21 16.27 -13.43
CA VAL A 123 -4.14 17.02 -12.73
C VAL A 123 -4.74 18.03 -11.77
N ARG A 124 -5.75 18.80 -12.22
CA ARG A 124 -6.49 19.71 -11.34
C ARG A 124 -7.14 18.97 -10.16
N ASP A 125 -7.68 17.78 -10.41
CA ASP A 125 -8.32 16.97 -9.36
C ASP A 125 -7.30 16.49 -8.32
N ILE A 126 -6.10 16.11 -8.76
CA ILE A 126 -4.96 15.79 -7.89
C ILE A 126 -4.55 17.01 -7.07
N GLU A 127 -4.35 18.15 -7.71
CA GLU A 127 -3.94 19.40 -7.06
C GLU A 127 -4.98 19.90 -6.05
N THR A 128 -6.26 19.66 -6.30
CA THR A 128 -7.34 19.97 -5.35
C THR A 128 -7.17 19.22 -4.03
N ILE A 129 -6.93 17.91 -4.08
CA ILE A 129 -6.70 17.12 -2.88
C ILE A 129 -5.38 17.50 -2.22
N LEU A 130 -4.30 17.65 -3.00
CA LEU A 130 -2.99 18.05 -2.48
C LEU A 130 -3.06 19.38 -1.74
N THR A 131 -3.78 20.36 -2.27
CA THR A 131 -3.96 21.66 -1.63
C THR A 131 -4.57 21.53 -0.22
N GLU A 132 -5.60 20.71 -0.07
CA GLU A 132 -6.23 20.49 1.23
C GLU A 132 -5.27 19.79 2.23
N LEU A 133 -4.48 18.82 1.75
CA LEU A 133 -3.45 18.17 2.57
C LEU A 133 -2.35 19.16 2.99
N CYS A 134 -1.88 20.01 2.08
CA CYS A 134 -0.89 21.04 2.37
C CYS A 134 -1.40 22.04 3.41
N LEU A 135 -2.63 22.52 3.26
CA LEU A 135 -3.22 23.46 4.22
C LEU A 135 -3.36 22.84 5.62
N ALA A 136 -3.79 21.58 5.69
CA ALA A 136 -3.89 20.86 6.96
C ALA A 136 -2.53 20.67 7.65
N ASP A 137 -1.49 20.37 6.88
CA ASP A 137 -0.14 20.21 7.40
C ASP A 137 0.48 21.55 7.80
N LEU A 138 0.24 22.62 7.05
CA LEU A 138 0.69 23.97 7.38
C LEU A 138 0.13 24.43 8.74
N GLU A 139 -1.15 24.16 9.03
CA GLU A 139 -1.75 24.52 10.32
C GLU A 139 -1.05 23.85 11.51
N VAL A 140 -0.75 22.55 11.38
CA VAL A 140 -0.06 21.78 12.43
C VAL A 140 1.38 22.26 12.59
N LEU A 141 2.07 22.44 11.46
CA LEU A 141 3.47 22.87 11.38
C LEU A 141 3.68 24.25 11.98
N GLU A 142 2.82 25.24 11.69
CA GLU A 142 2.94 26.59 12.23
C GLU A 142 2.80 26.61 13.76
N LYS A 143 1.84 25.84 14.30
CA LYS A 143 1.69 25.67 15.75
C LYS A 143 2.96 25.08 16.39
N ARG A 144 3.62 24.14 15.71
CA ARG A 144 4.87 23.53 16.21
C ARG A 144 6.03 24.49 16.16
N ILE A 145 6.23 25.22 15.05
CA ILE A 145 7.29 26.24 14.91
C ILE A 145 7.16 27.30 16.03
N MET A 146 5.95 27.78 16.32
CA MET A 146 5.76 28.75 17.40
C MET A 146 6.18 28.20 18.77
N LYS A 147 5.96 26.92 19.06
CA LYS A 147 6.41 26.25 20.28
C LYS A 147 7.93 26.11 20.31
N LEU A 148 8.53 25.68 19.20
CA LEU A 148 9.98 25.51 19.07
C LEU A 148 10.75 26.83 19.22
N ALA A 149 10.22 27.94 18.73
CA ALA A 149 10.82 29.26 18.89
C ALA A 149 11.06 29.66 20.36
N LYS A 150 10.22 29.17 21.29
CA LYS A 150 10.39 29.35 22.74
C LYS A 150 11.49 28.43 23.28
N LEU A 151 11.54 27.18 22.84
CA LEU A 151 12.54 26.19 23.26
C LEU A 151 13.93 26.46 22.69
N ALA A 152 14.02 26.95 21.44
CA ALA A 152 15.30 27.32 20.81
C ALA A 152 16.02 28.46 21.56
N LYS A 153 15.27 29.36 22.21
CA LYS A 153 15.85 30.41 23.06
C LYS A 153 16.54 29.84 24.31
N SER A 154 16.20 28.63 24.76
CA SER A 154 16.86 27.94 25.87
C SER A 154 18.12 27.17 25.47
N GLY A 155 18.53 27.21 24.19
CA GLY A 155 19.77 26.59 23.70
C GLY A 155 19.69 25.13 23.25
N SER A 156 18.49 24.54 23.18
CA SER A 156 18.31 23.15 22.71
C SER A 156 18.76 22.98 21.26
N LYS A 157 19.74 22.11 21.02
CA LYS A 157 20.24 21.76 19.68
C LYS A 157 19.19 20.98 18.86
N GLU A 158 18.46 20.09 19.54
CA GLU A 158 17.41 19.27 18.94
C GLU A 158 16.26 20.16 18.43
N ALA A 159 15.80 21.13 19.25
CA ALA A 159 14.76 22.06 18.84
C ALA A 159 15.19 22.94 17.64
N LYS A 160 16.49 23.24 17.52
CA LYS A 160 16.99 23.98 16.35
C LYS A 160 17.01 23.12 15.09
N ALA A 161 17.44 21.84 15.19
CA ALA A 161 17.43 20.91 14.09
C ALA A 161 15.99 20.64 13.59
N GLU A 162 15.06 20.42 14.51
CA GLU A 162 13.64 20.27 14.17
C GLU A 162 13.08 21.53 13.47
N ASP A 163 13.34 22.73 13.99
CA ASP A 163 12.88 23.99 13.39
C ASP A 163 13.40 24.18 11.95
N GLU A 164 14.65 23.78 11.69
CA GLU A 164 15.24 23.84 10.33
C GLU A 164 14.50 22.92 9.35
N VAL A 165 14.24 21.66 9.73
CA VAL A 165 13.49 20.72 8.92
C VAL A 165 12.07 21.21 8.66
N LEU A 166 11.39 21.70 9.69
CA LEU A 166 10.01 22.22 9.58
C LEU A 166 9.93 23.45 8.66
N ARG A 167 10.94 24.33 8.63
CA ARG A 167 10.97 25.46 7.71
C ARG A 167 11.14 25.04 6.26
N ARG A 168 11.95 24.01 5.99
CA ARG A 168 12.06 23.42 4.64
C ARG A 168 10.73 22.84 4.18
N ILE A 169 10.06 22.10 5.06
CA ILE A 169 8.72 21.57 4.77
C ILE A 169 7.72 22.70 4.54
N LYS A 170 7.73 23.74 5.38
CA LYS A 170 6.85 24.91 5.24
C LYS A 170 6.99 25.54 3.85
N ALA A 171 8.20 25.84 3.44
CA ALA A 171 8.46 26.44 2.12
C ALA A 171 7.93 25.57 0.97
N CYS A 172 8.12 24.24 1.06
CA CYS A 172 7.61 23.29 0.08
C CYS A 172 6.08 23.30 -0.01
N LEU A 173 5.39 23.27 1.14
CA LEU A 173 3.92 23.28 1.22
C LEU A 173 3.32 24.62 0.75
N GLU A 174 3.98 25.76 1.04
CA GLU A 174 3.57 27.09 0.58
C GLU A 174 3.66 27.24 -0.95
N GLU A 175 4.57 26.46 -1.58
CA GLU A 175 4.63 26.34 -3.04
C GLU A 175 3.57 25.38 -3.63
N GLY A 176 2.72 24.80 -2.80
CA GLY A 176 1.72 23.81 -3.21
C GLY A 176 2.30 22.44 -3.56
N LYS A 177 3.53 22.15 -3.12
CA LYS A 177 4.19 20.86 -3.34
C LYS A 177 4.06 19.96 -2.11
N SER A 178 3.99 18.67 -2.35
CA SER A 178 3.98 17.65 -1.30
C SER A 178 5.34 17.60 -0.57
N ALA A 179 5.31 17.44 0.76
CA ALA A 179 6.54 17.25 1.54
C ALA A 179 7.31 15.95 1.14
N ARG A 180 6.66 14.98 0.50
CA ARG A 180 7.31 13.78 -0.10
C ARG A 180 8.37 14.14 -1.15
N SER A 181 8.22 15.28 -1.82
CA SER A 181 9.19 15.72 -2.83
C SER A 181 10.52 16.22 -2.25
N LEU A 182 10.60 16.36 -0.91
CA LEU A 182 11.84 16.75 -0.24
C LEU A 182 12.69 15.52 0.07
N GLU A 183 13.99 15.63 -0.19
CA GLU A 183 14.95 14.65 0.30
C GLU A 183 15.21 14.92 1.79
N LEU A 184 14.62 14.07 2.64
CA LEU A 184 14.78 14.09 4.09
C LEU A 184 15.57 12.85 4.53
N THR A 185 16.54 13.05 5.43
CA THR A 185 17.29 11.93 6.02
C THR A 185 16.45 11.20 7.06
N GLU A 186 16.85 9.97 7.41
CA GLU A 186 16.20 9.20 8.47
C GLU A 186 16.19 9.92 9.83
N ASP A 187 17.27 10.64 10.13
CA ASP A 187 17.35 11.46 11.35
C ASP A 187 16.35 12.61 11.31
N GLU A 188 16.24 13.33 10.18
CA GLU A 188 15.25 14.38 9.99
C GLU A 188 13.82 13.86 10.08
N LEU A 189 13.52 12.72 9.44
CA LEU A 189 12.21 12.06 9.54
C LEU A 189 11.89 11.66 10.99
N SER A 190 12.90 11.20 11.75
CA SER A 190 12.73 10.84 13.15
C SER A 190 12.33 12.05 14.01
N LEU A 191 12.89 13.25 13.76
CA LEU A 191 12.56 14.48 14.50
C LEU A 191 11.10 14.91 14.34
N ILE A 192 10.51 14.65 13.16
CA ILE A 192 9.16 15.11 12.81
C ILE A 192 8.10 14.01 12.81
N ARG A 193 8.48 12.77 13.16
CA ARG A 193 7.59 11.60 13.12
C ARG A 193 6.25 11.81 13.85
N GLU A 194 6.30 12.44 15.02
CA GLU A 194 5.10 12.70 15.83
C GLU A 194 4.11 13.68 15.18
N MET A 195 4.57 14.47 14.20
CA MET A 195 3.71 15.41 13.48
C MET A 195 2.73 14.70 12.53
N ASN A 196 3.04 13.49 12.11
CA ASN A 196 2.22 12.66 11.20
C ASN A 196 1.67 13.46 10.02
N PHE A 197 2.58 14.12 9.27
CA PHE A 197 2.23 14.93 8.11
C PHE A 197 1.53 14.09 7.04
N LEU A 198 0.41 14.61 6.55
CA LEU A 198 -0.39 13.98 5.49
C LEU A 198 0.37 13.95 4.16
N THR A 199 1.10 15.02 3.87
CA THR A 199 1.87 15.20 2.64
C THR A 199 3.16 14.38 2.61
N LEU A 200 3.57 13.75 3.72
CA LEU A 200 4.68 12.79 3.78
C LEU A 200 4.23 11.35 3.54
N LYS A 201 2.92 11.05 3.66
CA LYS A 201 2.43 9.68 3.45
C LYS A 201 2.73 9.19 2.03
N PRO A 202 3.21 7.95 1.87
CA PRO A 202 3.37 7.33 0.57
C PRO A 202 2.07 7.39 -0.22
N MET A 203 2.14 7.66 -1.52
CA MET A 203 0.96 7.79 -2.39
C MET A 203 1.19 7.11 -3.73
N LEU A 204 0.17 6.43 -4.21
CA LEU A 204 0.06 5.98 -5.60
C LEU A 204 -1.20 6.58 -6.22
N TYR A 205 -1.18 6.76 -7.54
CA TYR A 205 -2.32 7.23 -8.30
C TYR A 205 -3.02 6.07 -9.00
N VAL A 206 -4.34 6.01 -8.88
CA VAL A 206 -5.17 5.03 -9.57
C VAL A 206 -5.92 5.74 -10.69
N ALA A 207 -5.39 5.62 -11.91
CA ALA A 207 -6.00 6.19 -13.10
C ALA A 207 -7.18 5.31 -13.53
N ASN A 208 -8.40 5.74 -13.21
CA ASN A 208 -9.60 5.01 -13.58
C ASN A 208 -10.02 5.36 -15.01
N VAL A 209 -9.95 4.37 -15.90
CA VAL A 209 -10.20 4.49 -17.35
C VAL A 209 -11.48 3.78 -17.78
N ALA A 210 -11.90 3.98 -19.04
CA ALA A 210 -12.95 3.22 -19.66
C ALA A 210 -12.53 1.74 -19.88
N GLU A 211 -13.51 0.88 -20.12
CA GLU A 211 -13.30 -0.57 -20.27
C GLU A 211 -12.34 -0.92 -21.41
N ASP A 212 -12.52 -0.31 -22.58
CA ASP A 212 -11.71 -0.54 -23.78
C ASP A 212 -10.27 -0.01 -23.71
N GLU A 213 -9.96 0.80 -22.69
CA GLU A 213 -8.65 1.37 -22.43
C GLU A 213 -7.84 0.57 -21.38
N ALA A 214 -8.52 -0.27 -20.58
CA ALA A 214 -7.89 -1.05 -19.53
C ALA A 214 -6.84 -2.04 -20.07
N ALA A 215 -7.17 -2.74 -21.16
CA ALA A 215 -6.29 -3.73 -21.80
C ALA A 215 -5.00 -3.11 -22.38
N LYS A 216 -5.02 -1.83 -22.68
CA LYS A 216 -3.87 -1.09 -23.23
C LYS A 216 -3.10 -0.32 -22.17
N ASP A 217 -3.39 -0.57 -20.90
CA ASP A 217 -2.81 0.16 -19.77
C ASP A 217 -2.94 1.70 -19.93
N GLY A 218 -4.10 2.14 -20.49
CA GLY A 218 -4.36 3.54 -20.80
C GLY A 218 -3.52 4.14 -21.92
N ALA A 219 -2.86 3.32 -22.76
CA ALA A 219 -2.07 3.81 -23.87
C ALA A 219 -2.94 4.61 -24.86
N GLY A 220 -2.52 5.84 -25.20
CA GLY A 220 -3.27 6.76 -26.05
C GLY A 220 -4.26 7.65 -25.29
N ASN A 221 -4.52 7.40 -24.02
CA ASN A 221 -5.37 8.27 -23.18
C ASN A 221 -4.53 9.46 -22.67
N ALA A 222 -4.89 10.68 -23.11
CA ALA A 222 -4.19 11.91 -22.73
C ALA A 222 -4.28 12.21 -21.24
N HIS A 223 -5.37 11.81 -20.57
CA HIS A 223 -5.55 11.99 -19.13
C HIS A 223 -4.59 11.09 -18.34
N VAL A 224 -4.45 9.82 -18.76
CA VAL A 224 -3.49 8.89 -18.15
C VAL A 224 -2.06 9.39 -18.33
N ALA A 225 -1.71 9.88 -19.53
CA ALA A 225 -0.40 10.46 -19.78
C ALA A 225 -0.11 11.64 -18.84
N ALA A 226 -1.08 12.56 -18.66
CA ALA A 226 -0.96 13.70 -17.76
C ALA A 226 -0.77 13.27 -16.29
N VAL A 227 -1.48 12.22 -15.84
CA VAL A 227 -1.31 11.66 -14.48
C VAL A 227 0.08 11.05 -14.32
N ARG A 228 0.58 10.30 -15.32
CA ARG A 228 1.93 9.72 -15.29
C ARG A 228 3.02 10.80 -15.24
N ASP A 229 2.88 11.87 -16.04
CA ASP A 229 3.81 13.00 -16.04
C ASP A 229 3.80 13.74 -14.70
N TYR A 230 2.64 13.85 -14.06
CA TYR A 230 2.52 14.44 -12.74
C TYR A 230 3.17 13.54 -11.66
N ALA A 231 2.82 12.26 -11.64
CA ALA A 231 3.33 11.29 -10.68
C ALA A 231 4.86 11.13 -10.75
N ALA A 232 5.45 11.15 -11.96
CA ALA A 232 6.88 11.04 -12.16
C ALA A 232 7.66 12.17 -11.47
N LYS A 233 7.09 13.39 -11.38
CA LYS A 233 7.72 14.53 -10.69
C LYS A 233 7.78 14.35 -9.17
N GLU A 234 6.90 13.53 -8.61
CA GLU A 234 6.85 13.21 -7.19
C GLU A 234 7.49 11.86 -6.84
N GLY A 235 7.92 11.09 -7.85
CA GLY A 235 8.40 9.71 -7.67
C GLY A 235 7.29 8.74 -7.25
N SER A 236 6.03 9.04 -7.59
CA SER A 236 4.87 8.21 -7.29
C SER A 236 4.52 7.27 -8.44
N GLU A 237 3.97 6.11 -8.14
CA GLU A 237 3.51 5.12 -9.11
C GLU A 237 2.09 5.44 -9.61
N VAL A 238 1.78 5.00 -10.83
CA VAL A 238 0.45 5.07 -11.44
C VAL A 238 -0.02 3.68 -11.83
N VAL A 239 -1.15 3.25 -11.28
CA VAL A 239 -1.84 2.01 -11.65
C VAL A 239 -3.07 2.38 -12.47
N VAL A 240 -3.20 1.80 -13.67
CA VAL A 240 -4.38 1.99 -14.52
C VAL A 240 -5.39 0.90 -14.22
N VAL A 241 -6.62 1.29 -13.91
CA VAL A 241 -7.72 0.38 -13.54
C VAL A 241 -8.99 0.82 -14.24
N SER A 242 -9.82 -0.10 -14.66
CA SER A 242 -11.21 0.20 -14.97
C SER A 242 -12.10 -0.30 -13.83
N ALA A 243 -12.54 0.61 -12.97
CA ALA A 243 -13.39 0.24 -11.83
C ALA A 243 -14.66 -0.50 -12.24
N ARG A 244 -15.14 -0.26 -13.45
CA ARG A 244 -16.29 -0.98 -14.04
C ARG A 244 -15.93 -2.44 -14.32
N VAL A 245 -14.83 -2.70 -15.02
CA VAL A 245 -14.32 -4.04 -15.32
C VAL A 245 -14.08 -4.82 -14.01
N GLU A 246 -13.43 -4.19 -13.03
CA GLU A 246 -13.18 -4.83 -11.74
C GLU A 246 -14.48 -5.19 -11.00
N SER A 247 -15.51 -4.33 -11.10
CA SER A 247 -16.82 -4.62 -10.52
C SER A 247 -17.52 -5.79 -11.21
N GLU A 248 -17.36 -5.97 -12.52
CA GLU A 248 -17.89 -7.08 -13.29
C GLU A 248 -17.13 -8.39 -12.96
N ILE A 249 -15.80 -8.36 -12.91
CA ILE A 249 -14.96 -9.51 -12.51
C ILE A 249 -15.33 -10.01 -11.10
N ALA A 250 -15.56 -9.09 -10.17
CA ALA A 250 -15.92 -9.43 -8.78
C ALA A 250 -17.29 -10.12 -8.62
N GLU A 251 -18.11 -10.19 -9.69
CA GLU A 251 -19.38 -10.93 -9.71
C GLU A 251 -19.24 -12.35 -10.30
N LEU A 252 -18.09 -12.66 -10.92
CA LEU A 252 -17.84 -13.90 -11.62
C LEU A 252 -17.15 -14.93 -10.70
N ASP A 253 -17.35 -16.21 -11.00
CA ASP A 253 -16.49 -17.23 -10.40
C ASP A 253 -15.08 -17.22 -11.01
N THR A 254 -14.16 -17.98 -10.43
CA THR A 254 -12.73 -17.96 -10.81
C THR A 254 -12.48 -18.34 -12.26
N GLU A 255 -13.25 -19.31 -12.83
CA GLU A 255 -13.06 -19.76 -14.22
C GLU A 255 -13.62 -18.74 -15.20
N ASP A 256 -14.80 -18.19 -14.91
CA ASP A 256 -15.46 -17.16 -15.71
C ASP A 256 -14.66 -15.85 -15.66
N ALA A 257 -14.13 -15.46 -14.49
CA ALA A 257 -13.28 -14.29 -14.32
C ALA A 257 -12.00 -14.39 -15.17
N LYS A 258 -11.36 -15.58 -15.22
CA LYS A 258 -10.20 -15.81 -16.05
C LYS A 258 -10.52 -15.71 -17.55
N SER A 259 -11.62 -16.34 -17.98
CA SER A 259 -12.09 -16.27 -19.36
C SER A 259 -12.40 -14.84 -19.78
N PHE A 260 -13.03 -14.07 -18.91
CA PHE A 260 -13.36 -12.66 -19.15
C PHE A 260 -12.10 -11.79 -19.28
N LEU A 261 -11.07 -12.00 -18.43
CA LEU A 261 -9.79 -11.32 -18.57
C LEU A 261 -9.09 -11.65 -19.89
N GLU A 262 -9.11 -12.94 -20.32
CA GLU A 262 -8.54 -13.38 -21.60
C GLU A 262 -9.26 -12.74 -22.81
N GLU A 263 -10.60 -12.63 -22.75
CA GLU A 263 -11.40 -11.94 -23.79
C GLU A 263 -11.06 -10.45 -23.90
N LEU A 264 -10.77 -9.79 -22.76
CA LEU A 264 -10.31 -8.41 -22.73
C LEU A 264 -8.83 -8.23 -23.10
N GLY A 265 -8.08 -9.33 -23.29
CA GLY A 265 -6.64 -9.31 -23.57
C GLY A 265 -5.78 -8.94 -22.34
N LEU A 266 -6.31 -9.13 -21.13
CA LEU A 266 -5.62 -8.89 -19.87
C LEU A 266 -5.01 -10.18 -19.32
N THR A 267 -3.79 -10.11 -18.80
CA THR A 267 -3.11 -11.23 -18.14
C THR A 267 -3.40 -11.28 -16.63
N GLU A 268 -3.75 -10.15 -16.05
CA GLU A 268 -4.17 -10.00 -14.65
C GLU A 268 -5.16 -8.81 -14.53
N SER A 269 -5.94 -8.80 -13.47
CA SER A 269 -6.89 -7.70 -13.22
C SER A 269 -6.17 -6.40 -12.83
N GLY A 270 -6.81 -5.27 -13.04
CA GLY A 270 -6.32 -3.99 -12.55
C GLY A 270 -6.30 -3.95 -11.02
N LEU A 271 -7.23 -4.66 -10.38
CA LEU A 271 -7.28 -4.82 -8.94
C LEU A 271 -6.07 -5.59 -8.40
N ASP A 272 -5.65 -6.68 -9.04
CA ASP A 272 -4.44 -7.42 -8.66
C ASP A 272 -3.19 -6.54 -8.73
N ARG A 273 -3.07 -5.73 -9.80
CA ARG A 273 -1.99 -4.74 -9.93
C ARG A 273 -2.03 -3.70 -8.84
N LEU A 274 -3.22 -3.18 -8.52
CA LEU A 274 -3.40 -2.22 -7.43
C LEU A 274 -3.01 -2.80 -6.07
N ILE A 275 -3.41 -4.04 -5.78
CA ILE A 275 -3.07 -4.73 -4.53
C ILE A 275 -1.56 -4.90 -4.39
N LYS A 276 -0.87 -5.34 -5.45
CA LYS A 276 0.58 -5.49 -5.46
C LYS A 276 1.29 -4.14 -5.27
N ALA A 277 0.89 -3.12 -6.03
CA ALA A 277 1.45 -1.78 -5.91
C ALA A 277 1.24 -1.17 -4.51
N ALA A 278 0.06 -1.35 -3.93
CA ALA A 278 -0.25 -0.91 -2.56
C ALA A 278 0.60 -1.64 -1.51
N PHE A 279 0.84 -2.94 -1.70
CA PHE A 279 1.70 -3.75 -0.84
C PHE A 279 3.15 -3.26 -0.86
N GLU A 280 3.68 -2.99 -2.05
CA GLU A 280 5.02 -2.42 -2.24
C GLU A 280 5.14 -1.01 -1.68
N LEU A 281 4.12 -0.16 -1.90
CA LEU A 281 4.06 1.21 -1.40
C LEU A 281 4.17 1.27 0.14
N LEU A 282 3.59 0.30 0.83
CA LEU A 282 3.68 0.15 2.29
C LEU A 282 5.06 -0.38 2.74
N GLY A 283 5.99 -0.62 1.81
CA GLY A 283 7.30 -1.20 2.12
C GLY A 283 7.22 -2.63 2.65
N LEU A 284 6.16 -3.36 2.28
CA LEU A 284 5.93 -4.74 2.70
C LEU A 284 6.69 -5.72 1.79
N LEU A 285 6.98 -6.87 2.34
CA LEU A 285 7.46 -8.05 1.62
C LEU A 285 6.93 -9.32 2.30
N THR A 286 7.03 -10.46 1.61
CA THR A 286 6.60 -11.74 2.14
C THR A 286 7.76 -12.71 2.29
N PHE A 287 7.84 -13.36 3.45
CA PHE A 287 8.55 -14.63 3.56
C PHE A 287 7.54 -15.78 3.57
N LEU A 288 7.99 -16.96 3.20
CA LEU A 288 7.15 -18.12 2.99
C LEU A 288 7.48 -19.22 4.00
N THR A 289 6.47 -19.93 4.45
CA THR A 289 6.62 -21.21 5.13
C THR A 289 5.91 -22.27 4.30
N ALA A 290 6.54 -23.43 4.12
CA ALA A 290 6.01 -24.49 3.29
C ALA A 290 6.11 -25.84 4.03
N GLY A 291 5.00 -26.57 4.04
CA GLY A 291 4.89 -27.86 4.67
C GLY A 291 3.62 -28.60 4.26
N PRO A 292 3.46 -29.87 4.68
CA PRO A 292 2.31 -30.70 4.28
C PRO A 292 0.97 -30.20 4.81
N ASP A 293 0.96 -29.45 5.92
CA ASP A 293 -0.29 -28.93 6.47
C ASP A 293 -0.68 -27.58 5.86
N GLU A 294 0.30 -26.68 5.65
CA GLU A 294 0.04 -25.34 5.12
C GLU A 294 1.27 -24.80 4.38
N CYS A 295 1.03 -24.16 3.23
CA CYS A 295 1.94 -23.19 2.61
C CYS A 295 1.39 -21.80 2.86
N ARG A 296 2.21 -20.90 3.44
CA ARG A 296 1.75 -19.58 3.84
C ARG A 296 2.74 -18.47 3.51
N ALA A 297 2.20 -17.34 3.03
CA ALA A 297 2.93 -16.08 2.89
C ALA A 297 2.71 -15.21 4.15
N TRP A 298 3.81 -14.76 4.73
CA TRP A 298 3.82 -13.96 5.95
C TRP A 298 4.27 -12.54 5.63
N THR A 299 3.42 -11.59 5.94
CA THR A 299 3.70 -10.16 5.68
C THR A 299 4.64 -9.58 6.74
N ILE A 300 5.72 -8.97 6.30
CA ILE A 300 6.65 -8.21 7.13
C ILE A 300 7.03 -6.89 6.43
N VAL A 301 7.50 -5.93 7.21
CA VAL A 301 8.05 -4.67 6.69
C VAL A 301 9.49 -4.93 6.23
N ARG A 302 9.89 -4.33 5.12
CA ARG A 302 11.28 -4.37 4.63
C ARG A 302 12.25 -3.94 5.73
N GLY A 303 13.35 -4.65 5.87
CA GLY A 303 14.31 -4.45 6.96
C GLY A 303 14.03 -5.26 8.24
N THR A 304 12.96 -6.06 8.27
CA THR A 304 12.64 -6.94 9.41
C THR A 304 13.68 -8.05 9.55
N THR A 305 14.22 -8.22 10.76
CA THR A 305 15.16 -9.30 11.07
C THR A 305 14.48 -10.64 11.33
N ALA A 306 15.20 -11.75 11.16
CA ALA A 306 14.68 -13.10 11.29
C ALA A 306 13.94 -13.38 12.63
N PRO A 307 14.40 -12.95 13.82
CA PRO A 307 13.62 -13.12 15.04
C PRO A 307 12.29 -12.38 15.03
N LYS A 308 12.26 -11.16 14.48
CA LYS A 308 11.04 -10.37 14.36
C LYS A 308 10.06 -10.98 13.35
N ALA A 309 10.57 -11.54 12.26
CA ALA A 309 9.78 -12.31 11.31
C ALA A 309 9.20 -13.57 11.96
N ALA A 310 9.97 -14.30 12.74
CA ALA A 310 9.51 -15.44 13.52
C ALA A 310 8.36 -15.08 14.47
N GLY A 311 8.40 -13.88 15.04
CA GLY A 311 7.35 -13.31 15.89
C GLY A 311 6.02 -13.09 15.18
N LYS A 312 6.02 -12.99 13.85
CA LYS A 312 4.77 -12.95 13.06
C LYS A 312 4.03 -14.28 13.09
N ILE A 313 4.76 -15.38 13.21
CA ILE A 313 4.17 -16.72 13.34
C ILE A 313 3.65 -16.91 14.77
N HIS A 314 4.52 -16.71 15.77
CA HIS A 314 4.16 -16.78 17.18
C HIS A 314 5.19 -16.09 18.06
N SER A 315 4.73 -15.43 19.14
CA SER A 315 5.61 -14.75 20.09
C SER A 315 6.64 -15.67 20.76
N ASP A 316 6.29 -16.95 20.96
CA ASP A 316 7.23 -17.93 21.54
C ASP A 316 8.38 -18.24 20.59
N ILE A 317 8.14 -18.28 19.29
CA ILE A 317 9.19 -18.49 18.29
C ILE A 317 10.16 -17.30 18.28
N GLU A 318 9.66 -16.06 18.42
CA GLU A 318 10.51 -14.88 18.58
C GLU A 318 11.38 -14.97 19.84
N ARG A 319 10.76 -15.29 21.00
CA ARG A 319 11.47 -15.39 22.28
C ARG A 319 12.51 -16.51 22.30
N GLY A 320 12.14 -17.65 21.77
CA GLY A 320 12.98 -18.85 21.73
C GLY A 320 13.87 -18.94 20.49
N PHE A 321 13.96 -17.91 19.65
CA PHE A 321 14.68 -17.96 18.39
C PHE A 321 16.13 -18.39 18.55
N ILE A 322 16.51 -19.45 17.81
CA ILE A 322 17.88 -19.96 17.76
C ILE A 322 18.52 -19.57 16.42
N ARG A 323 17.91 -19.96 15.31
CA ARG A 323 18.34 -19.68 13.94
C ARG A 323 17.20 -19.91 12.96
N ALA A 324 17.35 -19.39 11.74
CA ALA A 324 16.48 -19.66 10.62
C ALA A 324 17.19 -20.52 9.57
N GLU A 325 16.54 -21.57 9.08
CA GLU A 325 16.93 -22.26 7.84
C GLU A 325 16.19 -21.58 6.71
N ILE A 326 16.93 -21.03 5.76
CA ILE A 326 16.37 -20.23 4.67
C ILE A 326 16.88 -20.76 3.34
N VAL A 327 15.97 -20.92 2.41
CA VAL A 327 16.27 -21.15 1.00
C VAL A 327 15.49 -20.13 0.18
N ASN A 328 16.14 -19.55 -0.84
CA ASN A 328 15.41 -18.67 -1.76
C ASN A 328 14.39 -19.50 -2.55
N TYR A 329 13.23 -18.90 -2.84
CA TYR A 329 12.14 -19.58 -3.54
C TYR A 329 12.60 -20.17 -4.88
N ASP A 330 13.31 -19.41 -5.71
CA ASP A 330 13.74 -19.85 -7.02
C ASP A 330 14.74 -21.02 -6.91
N ASP A 331 15.67 -20.97 -5.95
CA ASP A 331 16.60 -22.07 -5.68
C ASP A 331 15.87 -23.32 -5.21
N LEU A 332 14.85 -23.19 -4.38
CA LEU A 332 14.03 -24.31 -3.92
C LEU A 332 13.27 -24.97 -5.06
N VAL A 333 12.65 -24.18 -5.92
CA VAL A 333 11.91 -24.68 -7.09
C VAL A 333 12.88 -25.39 -8.07
N ALA A 334 14.03 -24.79 -8.36
CA ALA A 334 15.06 -25.38 -9.22
C ALA A 334 15.67 -26.66 -8.64
N ALA A 335 15.73 -26.79 -7.31
CA ALA A 335 16.19 -28.01 -6.66
C ALA A 335 15.12 -29.12 -6.62
N GLY A 336 13.83 -28.77 -6.66
CA GLY A 336 12.69 -29.69 -6.63
C GLY A 336 12.31 -30.18 -5.22
N SER A 337 13.13 -29.96 -4.19
CA SER A 337 12.82 -30.26 -2.80
C SER A 337 13.79 -29.58 -1.84
N THR A 338 13.38 -29.40 -0.58
CA THR A 338 14.28 -28.89 0.48
C THR A 338 15.50 -29.81 0.71
N ALA A 339 15.33 -31.13 0.58
CA ALA A 339 16.43 -32.07 0.72
C ALA A 339 17.49 -31.87 -0.39
N ALA A 340 17.05 -31.78 -1.63
CA ALA A 340 17.94 -31.52 -2.76
C ALA A 340 18.59 -30.13 -2.70
N ALA A 341 17.85 -29.09 -2.27
CA ALA A 341 18.43 -27.76 -2.04
C ALA A 341 19.52 -27.79 -0.96
N ARG A 342 19.33 -28.58 0.11
CA ARG A 342 20.32 -28.77 1.17
C ARG A 342 21.58 -29.50 0.67
N GLU A 343 21.42 -30.54 -0.14
CA GLU A 343 22.55 -31.25 -0.77
C GLU A 343 23.36 -30.33 -1.70
N LYS A 344 22.68 -29.40 -2.37
CA LYS A 344 23.33 -28.38 -3.21
C LYS A 344 23.92 -27.20 -2.41
N GLY A 345 23.79 -27.18 -1.08
CA GLY A 345 24.29 -26.11 -0.21
C GLY A 345 23.50 -24.78 -0.34
N GLN A 346 22.28 -24.82 -0.88
CA GLN A 346 21.41 -23.64 -1.07
C GLN A 346 20.59 -23.29 0.17
N VAL A 347 20.49 -24.20 1.15
CA VAL A 347 19.85 -23.93 2.43
C VAL A 347 20.86 -23.28 3.37
N ARG A 348 20.62 -22.02 3.69
CA ARG A 348 21.45 -21.21 4.59
C ARG A 348 20.97 -21.31 6.03
N LEU A 349 21.89 -21.19 6.96
CA LEU A 349 21.61 -21.10 8.40
C LEU A 349 21.90 -19.68 8.86
N GLU A 350 20.84 -18.91 9.11
CA GLU A 350 20.92 -17.50 9.40
C GLU A 350 20.66 -17.21 10.90
N GLY A 351 21.39 -16.22 11.42
CA GLY A 351 21.33 -15.80 12.82
C GLY A 351 20.32 -14.65 13.04
N LYS A 352 20.45 -14.04 14.23
CA LYS A 352 19.52 -12.98 14.69
C LYS A 352 19.56 -11.69 13.88
N ASP A 353 20.70 -11.41 13.26
CA ASP A 353 20.91 -10.16 12.51
C ASP A 353 20.55 -10.27 11.04
N TYR A 354 20.13 -11.46 10.60
CA TYR A 354 19.70 -11.65 9.21
C TYR A 354 18.44 -10.82 8.92
N VAL A 355 18.51 -10.00 7.88
CA VAL A 355 17.39 -9.22 7.36
C VAL A 355 16.67 -10.04 6.31
N MET A 356 15.41 -10.37 6.56
CA MET A 356 14.57 -11.17 5.67
C MET A 356 14.44 -10.53 4.29
N GLN A 357 14.49 -11.40 3.27
CA GLN A 357 14.26 -11.01 1.88
C GLN A 357 12.91 -11.51 1.37
N ASP A 358 12.38 -10.85 0.34
CA ASP A 358 11.15 -11.31 -0.31
C ASP A 358 11.38 -12.69 -0.96
N GLY A 359 10.45 -13.62 -0.73
CA GLY A 359 10.55 -14.98 -1.24
C GLY A 359 11.46 -15.92 -0.44
N ASP A 360 11.99 -15.50 0.71
CA ASP A 360 12.67 -16.43 1.61
C ASP A 360 11.73 -17.54 2.09
N VAL A 361 11.98 -18.78 1.71
CA VAL A 361 11.26 -19.95 2.25
C VAL A 361 11.97 -20.40 3.51
N THR A 362 11.28 -20.31 4.65
CA THR A 362 11.93 -20.29 5.96
C THR A 362 11.38 -21.34 6.92
N TYR A 363 12.29 -21.97 7.66
CA TYR A 363 11.98 -22.78 8.83
C TYR A 363 12.73 -22.24 10.05
N PHE A 364 12.00 -21.78 11.06
CA PHE A 364 12.60 -21.24 12.30
C PHE A 364 12.85 -22.34 13.31
N ARG A 365 14.10 -22.42 13.80
CA ARG A 365 14.46 -23.25 14.94
C ARG A 365 14.40 -22.42 16.21
N PHE A 366 13.65 -22.90 17.17
CA PHE A 366 13.44 -22.22 18.45
C PHE A 366 13.39 -23.23 19.60
N ASN A 367 13.61 -22.71 20.81
CA ASN A 367 13.46 -23.47 22.05
C ASN A 367 12.67 -22.60 23.05
N VAL A 368 11.60 -23.13 23.62
CA VAL A 368 10.73 -22.45 24.60
C VAL A 368 10.87 -23.14 25.95
#